data_d735477abfe2e3c5876e035ca7cb867d
#
_entry.id   d735477abfe2e3c5876e035ca7cb867d
#
_cell.length_a   1.000
_cell.length_b   1.000
_cell.length_c   1.000
_cell.angle_alpha   90.00
_cell.angle_beta   90.00
_cell.angle_gamma   90.00
#
_symmetry.space_group_name_H-M   'P 1'
#
loop_
_entity.id
_entity.type
_entity.pdbx_description
1 polymer ?
#
loop_
_entity_poly.entity_id
_entity_poly.type
_entity_poly.pdbx_seq_one_letter_code
_entity_poly.pdbx_strand_id
1 'polypeptide(L)'
;KLFLTLLTLISFGSATTVFAQDFDVAAKHAIAVEATTGKILYEKDATQPVEIASISKLLTVYLVYEALEQGKITLSTPVEISDYPYQLTTNSEASNVPMEARNYTVQELLEATLVSSANSAAIALSEKIAGSEKDFVDMMKAKLLEWGIQDATLVNTTGLNNETLGNNIYPGSKKDDENKLSAYDVAVVARNLILKYPQVLEITKKPSSTFGGMTITS
;
A
#
# COMPACT_ATOMS: atom_id res chain seq x y z
N LYS A 1 -62.82 27.81 -47.42
CA LYS A 1 -61.61 26.99 -47.40
C LYS A 1 -60.55 27.74 -46.64
N LEU A 2 -60.32 27.31 -45.41
CA LEU A 2 -59.31 27.91 -44.50
C LEU A 2 -58.05 27.07 -44.63
N PHE A 3 -56.95 27.64 -45.07
CA PHE A 3 -55.63 26.99 -45.12
C PHE A 3 -54.93 27.29 -43.76
N LEU A 4 -54.76 26.26 -42.92
CA LEU A 4 -54.02 26.33 -41.69
C LEU A 4 -52.55 25.95 -41.99
N THR A 5 -51.68 26.92 -42.05
CA THR A 5 -50.24 26.71 -42.17
C THR A 5 -49.61 26.40 -40.83
N LEU A 6 -49.17 25.14 -40.61
CA LEU A 6 -48.48 24.68 -39.44
C LEU A 6 -47.00 25.07 -39.56
N LEU A 7 -46.58 26.06 -38.76
CA LEU A 7 -45.16 26.49 -38.66
C LEU A 7 -44.46 25.62 -37.63
N THR A 8 -43.69 24.64 -38.11
CA THR A 8 -42.81 23.81 -37.25
C THR A 8 -41.55 24.61 -36.89
N LEU A 9 -41.46 25.04 -35.64
CA LEU A 9 -40.22 25.60 -35.06
C LEU A 9 -39.21 24.47 -34.82
N ILE A 10 -38.18 24.38 -35.64
CA ILE A 10 -37.03 23.50 -35.41
C ILE A 10 -36.14 24.24 -34.44
N SER A 11 -36.17 23.82 -33.15
CA SER A 11 -35.19 24.22 -32.13
C SER A 11 -33.82 23.56 -32.47
N PHE A 12 -32.90 24.31 -33.03
CA PHE A 12 -31.51 23.92 -33.04
C PHE A 12 -30.96 24.02 -31.62
N GLY A 13 -30.98 22.90 -30.90
CA GLY A 13 -30.23 22.76 -29.63
C GLY A 13 -28.73 22.87 -29.96
N SER A 14 -28.11 23.97 -29.54
CA SER A 14 -26.65 24.09 -29.56
C SER A 14 -26.08 23.04 -28.63
N ALA A 15 -25.54 21.94 -29.18
CA ALA A 15 -24.74 21.00 -28.42
C ALA A 15 -23.46 21.77 -27.99
N THR A 16 -23.43 22.18 -26.75
CA THR A 16 -22.17 22.65 -26.14
C THR A 16 -21.26 21.44 -26.03
N THR A 17 -20.25 21.34 -26.92
CA THR A 17 -19.15 20.43 -26.74
C THR A 17 -18.42 20.86 -25.46
N VAL A 18 -18.61 20.10 -24.40
CA VAL A 18 -17.77 20.19 -23.21
C VAL A 18 -16.42 19.61 -23.65
N PHE A 19 -15.46 20.49 -23.93
CA PHE A 19 -14.08 20.07 -24.04
C PHE A 19 -13.67 19.56 -22.65
N ALA A 20 -13.42 18.28 -22.51
CA ALA A 20 -12.73 17.75 -21.36
C ALA A 20 -11.38 18.49 -21.30
N GLN A 21 -11.15 19.27 -20.26
CA GLN A 21 -9.86 19.90 -20.04
C GLN A 21 -8.85 18.76 -19.95
N ASP A 22 -7.80 18.79 -20.79
CA ASP A 22 -6.72 17.82 -20.72
C ASP A 22 -6.10 17.92 -19.31
N PHE A 23 -6.50 16.98 -18.44
CA PHE A 23 -5.97 16.88 -17.11
C PHE A 23 -4.69 16.04 -17.17
N ASP A 24 -3.54 16.66 -16.87
CA ASP A 24 -2.27 15.95 -16.74
C ASP A 24 -1.65 16.20 -15.36
N VAL A 25 -0.88 15.24 -14.89
CA VAL A 25 -0.15 15.29 -13.63
C VAL A 25 1.34 15.25 -13.88
N ALA A 26 2.12 15.90 -13.01
CA ALA A 26 3.58 15.93 -13.12
C ALA A 26 4.24 14.55 -12.86
N ALA A 27 3.52 13.60 -12.25
CA ALA A 27 4.01 12.25 -12.03
C ALA A 27 4.33 11.54 -13.36
N LYS A 28 5.36 10.69 -13.37
CA LYS A 28 5.71 9.85 -14.54
C LYS A 28 4.69 8.72 -14.72
N HIS A 29 4.25 8.11 -13.62
CA HIS A 29 3.31 7.01 -13.59
C HIS A 29 2.17 7.40 -12.65
N ALA A 30 0.94 7.32 -13.11
CA ALA A 30 -0.23 7.67 -12.31
C ALA A 30 -1.47 6.90 -12.74
N ILE A 31 -2.36 6.66 -11.78
CA ILE A 31 -3.68 6.11 -12.03
C ILE A 31 -4.68 6.67 -11.02
N ALA A 32 -5.90 6.88 -11.47
CA ALA A 32 -7.05 7.13 -10.61
C ALA A 32 -8.15 6.14 -10.93
N VAL A 33 -8.66 5.46 -9.92
CA VAL A 33 -9.75 4.50 -10.07
C VAL A 33 -10.90 4.82 -9.11
N GLU A 34 -12.12 4.56 -9.55
CA GLU A 34 -13.27 4.57 -8.67
C GLU A 34 -13.21 3.29 -7.81
N ALA A 35 -13.19 3.46 -6.48
CA ALA A 35 -12.88 2.37 -5.56
C ALA A 35 -13.90 1.21 -5.63
N THR A 36 -15.20 1.49 -5.73
CA THR A 36 -16.26 0.48 -5.68
C THR A 36 -16.27 -0.38 -6.94
N THR A 37 -16.23 0.25 -8.11
CA THR A 37 -16.36 -0.43 -9.41
C THR A 37 -15.02 -0.86 -10.01
N GLY A 38 -13.92 -0.20 -9.60
CA GLY A 38 -12.60 -0.37 -10.22
C GLY A 38 -12.47 0.35 -11.57
N LYS A 39 -13.44 1.22 -11.94
CA LYS A 39 -13.38 1.99 -13.18
C LYS A 39 -12.19 2.93 -13.18
N ILE A 40 -11.37 2.86 -14.23
CA ILE A 40 -10.25 3.78 -14.42
C ILE A 40 -10.83 5.15 -14.83
N LEU A 41 -10.47 6.17 -14.08
CA LEU A 41 -10.86 7.58 -14.31
C LEU A 41 -9.74 8.37 -14.99
N TYR A 42 -8.49 7.99 -14.74
CA TYR A 42 -7.29 8.58 -15.33
C TYR A 42 -6.16 7.57 -15.27
N GLU A 43 -5.32 7.56 -16.30
CA GLU A 43 -4.07 6.78 -16.29
C GLU A 43 -2.97 7.48 -17.09
N LYS A 44 -1.73 7.30 -16.65
CA LYS A 44 -0.52 7.77 -17.32
C LYS A 44 0.60 6.78 -17.04
N ASP A 45 1.11 6.12 -18.09
CA ASP A 45 2.14 5.07 -18.01
C ASP A 45 1.94 4.12 -16.81
N ALA A 46 0.65 3.72 -16.59
CA ALA A 46 0.22 3.07 -15.36
C ALA A 46 0.61 1.61 -15.24
N THR A 47 1.03 0.96 -16.33
CA THR A 47 1.32 -0.49 -16.38
C THR A 47 2.80 -0.83 -16.29
N GLN A 48 3.69 0.15 -16.28
CA GLN A 48 5.12 -0.09 -16.16
C GLN A 48 5.50 -0.32 -14.68
N PRO A 49 6.13 -1.46 -14.30
CA PRO A 49 6.65 -1.67 -12.95
C PRO A 49 7.80 -0.70 -12.66
N VAL A 50 7.69 0.00 -11.54
CA VAL A 50 8.69 0.94 -11.02
C VAL A 50 8.90 0.72 -9.53
N GLU A 51 9.99 1.24 -8.99
CA GLU A 51 10.27 1.20 -7.56
C GLU A 51 9.19 1.95 -6.78
N ILE A 52 8.62 1.26 -5.79
CA ILE A 52 7.45 1.76 -5.05
C ILE A 52 7.73 2.13 -3.61
N ALA A 53 8.96 1.90 -3.14
CA ALA A 53 9.37 2.21 -1.77
C ALA A 53 8.31 1.77 -0.73
N SER A 54 8.01 2.62 0.24
CA SER A 54 7.08 2.34 1.36
C SER A 54 5.63 2.05 0.95
N ILE A 55 5.24 2.28 -0.30
CA ILE A 55 3.94 1.83 -0.82
C ILE A 55 3.80 0.30 -0.67
N SER A 56 4.91 -0.44 -0.69
CA SER A 56 4.98 -1.88 -0.41
C SER A 56 4.25 -2.29 0.87
N LYS A 57 4.24 -1.43 1.89
CA LYS A 57 3.61 -1.71 3.18
C LYS A 57 2.09 -1.86 3.11
N LEU A 58 1.45 -1.36 2.03
CA LEU A 58 0.01 -1.60 1.83
C LEU A 58 -0.29 -3.10 1.68
N LEU A 59 0.54 -3.83 0.94
CA LEU A 59 0.40 -5.28 0.80
C LEU A 59 0.75 -6.01 2.09
N THR A 60 1.79 -5.56 2.79
CA THR A 60 2.15 -6.08 4.12
C THR A 60 0.98 -5.94 5.08
N VAL A 61 0.39 -4.76 5.17
CA VAL A 61 -0.77 -4.48 6.04
C VAL A 61 -2.00 -5.30 5.62
N TYR A 62 -2.24 -5.49 4.32
CA TYR A 62 -3.31 -6.38 3.86
C TYR A 62 -3.17 -7.78 4.45
N LEU A 63 -1.98 -8.38 4.38
CA LEU A 63 -1.72 -9.72 4.92
C LEU A 63 -1.80 -9.77 6.45
N VAL A 64 -1.46 -8.68 7.14
CA VAL A 64 -1.68 -8.57 8.60
C VAL A 64 -3.18 -8.62 8.92
N TYR A 65 -4.01 -7.85 8.20
CA TYR A 65 -5.46 -7.91 8.38
C TYR A 65 -6.04 -9.28 8.00
N GLU A 66 -5.50 -9.93 6.99
CA GLU A 66 -5.90 -11.30 6.62
C GLU A 66 -5.58 -12.30 7.75
N ALA A 67 -4.41 -12.16 8.39
CA ALA A 67 -4.05 -12.99 9.55
C ALA A 67 -4.95 -12.72 10.78
N LEU A 68 -5.37 -11.46 10.98
CA LEU A 68 -6.37 -11.09 12.00
C LEU A 68 -7.73 -11.74 11.69
N GLU A 69 -8.20 -11.65 10.46
CA GLU A 69 -9.47 -12.26 10.00
C GLU A 69 -9.46 -13.79 10.18
N GLN A 70 -8.33 -14.43 9.89
CA GLN A 70 -8.13 -15.88 10.06
C GLN A 70 -7.94 -16.31 11.53
N GLY A 71 -7.91 -15.37 12.48
CA GLY A 71 -7.70 -15.65 13.90
C GLY A 71 -6.29 -16.15 14.25
N LYS A 72 -5.31 -16.00 13.33
CA LYS A 72 -3.91 -16.37 13.61
C LYS A 72 -3.25 -15.45 14.62
N ILE A 73 -3.66 -14.21 14.63
CA ILE A 73 -3.25 -13.16 15.57
C ILE A 73 -4.47 -12.33 15.97
N THR A 74 -4.33 -11.55 17.04
CA THR A 74 -5.29 -10.51 17.46
C THR A 74 -4.56 -9.17 17.57
N LEU A 75 -5.27 -8.07 17.63
CA LEU A 75 -4.67 -6.75 17.82
C LEU A 75 -3.85 -6.64 19.12
N SER A 76 -4.23 -7.39 20.16
CA SER A 76 -3.52 -7.46 21.44
C SER A 76 -2.42 -8.52 21.49
N THR A 77 -2.23 -9.31 20.43
CA THR A 77 -1.17 -10.32 20.40
C THR A 77 0.19 -9.65 20.59
N PRO A 78 1.02 -10.12 21.57
CA PRO A 78 2.35 -9.61 21.78
C PRO A 78 3.29 -10.08 20.68
N VAL A 79 4.15 -9.17 20.22
CA VAL A 79 5.18 -9.38 19.21
C VAL A 79 6.52 -9.03 19.84
N GLU A 80 7.38 -10.01 20.00
CA GLU A 80 8.77 -9.80 20.40
C GLU A 80 9.57 -9.31 19.19
N ILE A 81 10.34 -8.24 19.37
CA ILE A 81 11.17 -7.64 18.34
C ILE A 81 12.51 -8.36 18.29
N SER A 82 12.74 -9.11 17.22
CA SER A 82 14.01 -9.80 16.98
C SER A 82 15.17 -8.81 16.78
N ASP A 83 16.39 -9.33 16.74
CA ASP A 83 17.57 -8.47 16.57
C ASP A 83 17.60 -7.76 15.21
N TYR A 84 17.07 -8.37 14.17
CA TYR A 84 17.07 -7.78 12.83
C TYR A 84 16.23 -6.49 12.75
N PRO A 85 14.92 -6.48 12.99
CA PRO A 85 14.16 -5.25 12.98
C PRO A 85 14.63 -4.25 14.07
N TYR A 86 15.13 -4.73 15.21
CA TYR A 86 15.67 -3.85 16.23
C TYR A 86 16.91 -3.09 15.76
N GLN A 87 17.88 -3.79 15.15
CA GLN A 87 19.09 -3.15 14.61
C GLN A 87 18.76 -2.11 13.54
N LEU A 88 17.73 -2.35 12.73
CA LEU A 88 17.30 -1.40 11.71
C LEU A 88 16.81 -0.07 12.30
N THR A 89 16.35 -0.03 13.56
CA THR A 89 15.95 1.22 14.23
C THR A 89 17.12 2.19 14.46
N THR A 90 18.35 1.70 14.42
CA THR A 90 19.56 2.53 14.55
C THR A 90 20.02 3.14 13.23
N ASN A 91 19.41 2.72 12.09
CA ASN A 91 19.74 3.25 10.78
C ASN A 91 18.92 4.54 10.51
N SER A 92 19.61 5.69 10.48
CA SER A 92 18.98 7.00 10.26
C SER A 92 18.42 7.20 8.85
N GLU A 93 18.77 6.34 7.88
CA GLU A 93 18.25 6.39 6.51
C GLU A 93 16.90 5.67 6.37
N ALA A 94 16.52 4.87 7.36
CA ALA A 94 15.29 4.12 7.36
C ALA A 94 14.26 4.74 8.32
N SER A 95 13.05 5.03 7.82
CA SER A 95 11.94 5.47 8.67
C SER A 95 11.61 4.42 9.73
N ASN A 96 11.68 4.76 11.00
CA ASN A 96 11.43 3.87 12.11
C ASN A 96 10.87 4.61 13.33
N VAL A 97 10.46 3.81 14.32
CA VAL A 97 10.12 4.25 15.67
C VAL A 97 11.06 3.56 16.66
N PRO A 98 11.38 4.16 17.82
CA PRO A 98 12.19 3.52 18.86
C PRO A 98 11.52 2.22 19.36
N MET A 99 12.29 1.14 19.47
CA MET A 99 11.79 -0.19 19.88
C MET A 99 12.51 -0.75 21.10
N GLU A 100 12.84 0.08 22.07
CA GLU A 100 13.64 -0.29 23.23
C GLU A 100 13.00 -1.36 24.12
N ALA A 101 11.67 -1.34 24.27
CA ALA A 101 10.94 -2.33 25.05
C ALA A 101 10.98 -3.74 24.44
N ARG A 102 11.26 -3.84 23.13
CA ARG A 102 11.33 -5.11 22.36
C ARG A 102 10.10 -6.01 22.48
N ASN A 103 8.97 -5.47 22.91
CA ASN A 103 7.71 -6.19 23.02
C ASN A 103 6.56 -5.21 22.84
N TYR A 104 5.81 -5.38 21.76
CA TYR A 104 4.72 -4.49 21.36
C TYR A 104 3.53 -5.31 20.89
N THR A 105 2.34 -4.74 20.92
CA THR A 105 1.15 -5.37 20.37
C THR A 105 1.10 -5.27 18.85
N VAL A 106 0.39 -6.16 18.18
CA VAL A 106 0.09 -6.07 16.75
C VAL A 106 -0.52 -4.71 16.40
N GLN A 107 -1.40 -4.16 17.25
CA GLN A 107 -2.00 -2.85 17.04
C GLN A 107 -0.96 -1.73 17.02
N GLU A 108 -0.06 -1.68 18.00
CA GLU A 108 1.00 -0.67 18.05
C GLU A 108 1.90 -0.74 16.81
N LEU A 109 2.28 -1.95 16.40
CA LEU A 109 3.10 -2.15 15.20
C LEU A 109 2.37 -1.80 13.91
N LEU A 110 1.08 -2.08 13.78
CA LEU A 110 0.26 -1.63 12.65
C LEU A 110 0.19 -0.10 12.59
N GLU A 111 -0.04 0.56 13.71
CA GLU A 111 -0.08 2.01 13.79
C GLU A 111 1.28 2.64 13.46
N ALA A 112 2.38 2.08 13.98
CA ALA A 112 3.72 2.53 13.63
C ALA A 112 4.03 2.34 12.13
N THR A 113 3.62 1.21 11.55
CA THR A 113 3.78 0.93 10.13
C THR A 113 3.04 1.93 9.23
N LEU A 114 1.81 2.28 9.60
CA LEU A 114 0.93 3.12 8.77
C LEU A 114 1.09 4.62 9.02
N VAL A 115 1.33 5.03 10.27
CA VAL A 115 1.45 6.45 10.62
C VAL A 115 2.86 6.98 10.37
N SER A 116 3.88 6.28 10.85
CA SER A 116 5.29 6.71 10.73
C SER A 116 6.06 5.96 9.65
N SER A 117 5.39 5.12 8.87
CA SER A 117 6.05 4.28 7.87
C SER A 117 7.20 3.42 8.43
N ALA A 118 7.08 2.99 9.71
CA ALA A 118 8.13 2.29 10.42
C ALA A 118 8.48 0.94 9.78
N ASN A 119 9.70 0.83 9.27
CA ASN A 119 10.17 -0.38 8.59
C ASN A 119 10.35 -1.54 9.56
N SER A 120 10.93 -1.28 10.74
CA SER A 120 11.11 -2.31 11.78
C SER A 120 9.78 -2.90 12.25
N ALA A 121 8.72 -2.08 12.31
CA ALA A 121 7.38 -2.55 12.69
C ALA A 121 6.79 -3.49 11.62
N ALA A 122 6.94 -3.16 10.34
CA ALA A 122 6.49 -4.00 9.24
C ALA A 122 7.22 -5.36 9.22
N ILE A 123 8.54 -5.36 9.45
CA ILE A 123 9.34 -6.59 9.53
C ILE A 123 8.90 -7.44 10.74
N ALA A 124 8.76 -6.83 11.92
CA ALA A 124 8.33 -7.55 13.12
C ALA A 124 6.95 -8.20 12.97
N LEU A 125 6.01 -7.51 12.32
CA LEU A 125 4.70 -8.09 11.97
C LEU A 125 4.84 -9.27 11.01
N SER A 126 5.70 -9.16 10.01
CA SER A 126 5.94 -10.22 9.04
C SER A 126 6.55 -11.46 9.69
N GLU A 127 7.57 -11.29 10.54
CA GLU A 127 8.17 -12.38 11.30
C GLU A 127 7.15 -13.06 12.23
N LYS A 128 6.29 -12.27 12.88
CA LYS A 128 5.24 -12.80 13.77
C LYS A 128 4.25 -13.69 13.03
N ILE A 129 3.91 -13.36 11.79
CA ILE A 129 2.89 -14.05 11.00
C ILE A 129 3.47 -15.27 10.27
N ALA A 130 4.64 -15.12 9.67
CA ALA A 130 5.23 -16.12 8.77
C ALA A 130 6.46 -16.83 9.36
N GLY A 131 6.99 -16.38 10.51
CA GLY A 131 8.21 -16.90 11.10
C GLY A 131 9.49 -16.25 10.58
N SER A 132 9.45 -15.66 9.38
CA SER A 132 10.55 -14.89 8.80
C SER A 132 10.03 -13.85 7.80
N GLU A 133 10.80 -12.78 7.56
CA GLU A 133 10.47 -11.83 6.50
C GLU A 133 10.46 -12.50 5.12
N LYS A 134 11.40 -13.43 4.86
CA LYS A 134 11.44 -14.21 3.62
C LYS A 134 10.12 -14.94 3.36
N ASP A 135 9.63 -15.70 4.32
CA ASP A 135 8.41 -16.49 4.14
C ASP A 135 7.19 -15.57 3.99
N PHE A 136 7.22 -14.40 4.64
CA PHE A 136 6.17 -13.40 4.44
C PHE A 136 6.23 -12.79 3.02
N VAL A 137 7.41 -12.54 2.46
CA VAL A 137 7.57 -12.09 1.06
C VAL A 137 7.02 -13.14 0.10
N ASP A 138 7.19 -14.44 0.39
CA ASP A 138 6.58 -15.50 -0.40
C ASP A 138 5.04 -15.44 -0.33
N MET A 139 4.47 -15.13 0.84
CA MET A 139 3.02 -14.88 0.98
C MET A 139 2.58 -13.65 0.17
N MET A 140 3.36 -12.56 0.19
CA MET A 140 3.09 -11.36 -0.61
C MET A 140 3.05 -11.68 -2.11
N LYS A 141 4.05 -12.42 -2.61
CA LYS A 141 4.10 -12.86 -4.02
C LYS A 141 2.89 -13.72 -4.38
N ALA A 142 2.54 -14.68 -3.53
CA ALA A 142 1.37 -15.53 -3.74
C ALA A 142 0.07 -14.70 -3.81
N LYS A 143 -0.06 -13.68 -2.96
CA LYS A 143 -1.23 -12.79 -2.96
C LYS A 143 -1.32 -11.96 -4.24
N LEU A 144 -0.21 -11.43 -4.74
CA LEU A 144 -0.19 -10.72 -6.02
C LEU A 144 -0.60 -11.63 -7.18
N LEU A 145 -0.10 -12.87 -7.21
CA LEU A 145 -0.49 -13.85 -8.22
C LEU A 145 -1.99 -14.20 -8.13
N GLU A 146 -2.55 -14.33 -6.93
CA GLU A 146 -4.00 -14.50 -6.71
C GLU A 146 -4.82 -13.37 -7.34
N TRP A 147 -4.29 -12.13 -7.31
CA TRP A 147 -4.92 -10.96 -7.93
C TRP A 147 -4.57 -10.78 -9.40
N GLY A 148 -3.84 -11.73 -10.02
CA GLY A 148 -3.47 -11.70 -11.43
C GLY A 148 -2.25 -10.84 -11.76
N ILE A 149 -1.52 -10.34 -10.76
CA ILE A 149 -0.31 -9.53 -10.93
C ILE A 149 0.89 -10.49 -11.07
N GLN A 150 1.57 -10.46 -12.22
CA GLN A 150 2.63 -11.42 -12.56
C GLN A 150 4.00 -10.78 -12.81
N ASP A 151 4.06 -9.47 -13.02
CA ASP A 151 5.25 -8.71 -13.39
C ASP A 151 5.86 -7.91 -12.23
N ALA A 152 5.33 -8.09 -11.01
CA ALA A 152 5.85 -7.48 -9.80
C ALA A 152 7.18 -8.11 -9.36
N THR A 153 8.06 -7.27 -8.81
CA THR A 153 9.24 -7.71 -8.06
C THR A 153 9.02 -7.39 -6.59
N LEU A 154 9.15 -8.41 -5.73
CA LEU A 154 9.09 -8.24 -4.27
C LEU A 154 10.29 -8.92 -3.63
N VAL A 155 11.04 -8.17 -2.83
CA VAL A 155 12.25 -8.63 -2.14
C VAL A 155 12.24 -8.36 -0.63
N ASN A 156 11.31 -7.54 -0.14
CA ASN A 156 11.14 -7.31 1.30
C ASN A 156 9.71 -6.81 1.61
N THR A 157 9.39 -6.67 2.89
CA THR A 157 8.07 -6.24 3.37
C THR A 157 7.91 -4.73 3.49
N THR A 158 8.98 -3.98 3.31
CA THR A 158 9.07 -2.56 3.64
C THR A 158 9.14 -1.63 2.44
N GLY A 159 9.74 -2.10 1.34
CA GLY A 159 10.11 -1.30 0.17
C GLY A 159 11.44 -0.57 0.32
N LEU A 160 12.24 -0.93 1.32
CA LEU A 160 13.63 -0.46 1.40
C LEU A 160 14.48 -1.07 0.27
N ASN A 161 15.53 -0.34 -0.13
CA ASN A 161 16.59 -0.91 -0.93
C ASN A 161 17.31 -2.00 -0.13
N ASN A 162 17.64 -3.10 -0.78
CA ASN A 162 18.31 -4.24 -0.16
C ASN A 162 19.65 -3.88 0.50
N GLU A 163 20.38 -2.88 0.01
CA GLU A 163 21.63 -2.42 0.65
C GLU A 163 21.43 -2.03 2.11
N THR A 164 20.26 -1.46 2.42
CA THR A 164 19.87 -1.05 3.78
C THR A 164 19.66 -2.25 4.71
N LEU A 165 19.33 -3.42 4.16
CA LEU A 165 18.99 -4.64 4.91
C LEU A 165 20.19 -5.53 5.22
N GLY A 166 21.37 -5.21 4.69
CA GLY A 166 22.61 -5.94 4.95
C GLY A 166 22.54 -7.39 4.50
N ASN A 167 22.67 -8.33 5.43
CA ASN A 167 22.62 -9.77 5.14
C ASN A 167 21.18 -10.36 5.17
N ASN A 168 20.17 -9.55 5.48
CA ASN A 168 18.79 -10.00 5.61
C ASN A 168 17.98 -9.83 4.30
N ILE A 169 18.66 -9.78 3.17
CA ILE A 169 18.02 -9.68 1.86
C ILE A 169 17.34 -11.01 1.47
N TYR A 170 16.31 -10.90 0.65
CA TYR A 170 15.60 -12.08 0.13
C TYR A 170 16.55 -12.98 -0.68
N PRO A 171 16.52 -14.32 -0.46
CA PRO A 171 17.42 -15.25 -1.13
C PRO A 171 17.38 -15.14 -2.66
N GLY A 172 18.54 -14.98 -3.28
CA GLY A 172 18.69 -14.84 -4.73
C GLY A 172 18.48 -13.40 -5.25
N SER A 173 18.08 -12.45 -4.40
CA SER A 173 18.07 -11.05 -4.76
C SER A 173 19.45 -10.40 -4.69
N LYS A 174 19.60 -9.27 -5.37
CA LYS A 174 20.84 -8.48 -5.38
C LYS A 174 20.75 -7.35 -4.35
N LYS A 175 21.87 -6.73 -4.05
CA LYS A 175 21.96 -5.61 -3.11
C LYS A 175 21.18 -4.37 -3.56
N ASP A 176 21.10 -4.16 -4.86
CA ASP A 176 20.41 -3.02 -5.49
C ASP A 176 18.96 -3.33 -5.87
N ASP A 177 18.46 -4.53 -5.52
CA ASP A 177 17.05 -4.85 -5.78
C ASP A 177 16.12 -4.12 -4.82
N GLU A 178 14.99 -3.69 -5.37
CA GLU A 178 13.89 -3.04 -4.66
C GLU A 178 12.55 -3.65 -5.09
N ASN A 179 11.51 -3.39 -4.29
CA ASN A 179 10.16 -3.78 -4.68
C ASN A 179 9.67 -2.92 -5.86
N LYS A 180 9.13 -3.58 -6.90
CA LYS A 180 8.60 -2.92 -8.10
C LYS A 180 7.21 -3.41 -8.41
N LEU A 181 6.29 -2.47 -8.54
CA LEU A 181 4.93 -2.65 -9.05
C LEU A 181 4.59 -1.51 -10.01
N SER A 182 3.63 -1.77 -10.90
CA SER A 182 3.05 -0.68 -11.70
C SER A 182 2.08 0.17 -10.86
N ALA A 183 1.76 1.37 -11.33
CA ALA A 183 0.72 2.18 -10.68
C ALA A 183 -0.64 1.45 -10.69
N TYR A 184 -0.92 0.68 -11.74
CA TYR A 184 -2.12 -0.16 -11.85
C TYR A 184 -2.14 -1.22 -10.73
N ASP A 185 -1.04 -1.94 -10.51
CA ASP A 185 -0.95 -2.98 -9.48
C ASP A 185 -1.09 -2.38 -8.08
N VAL A 186 -0.46 -1.22 -7.84
CA VAL A 186 -0.64 -0.47 -6.59
C VAL A 186 -2.11 -0.13 -6.36
N ALA A 187 -2.84 0.30 -7.39
CA ALA A 187 -4.27 0.56 -7.28
C ALA A 187 -5.08 -0.70 -6.96
N VAL A 188 -4.70 -1.86 -7.53
CA VAL A 188 -5.33 -3.16 -7.19
C VAL A 188 -5.08 -3.50 -5.73
N VAL A 189 -3.84 -3.37 -5.23
CA VAL A 189 -3.50 -3.62 -3.82
C VAL A 189 -4.28 -2.69 -2.90
N ALA A 190 -4.24 -1.38 -3.15
CA ALA A 190 -4.92 -0.38 -2.33
C ALA A 190 -6.44 -0.59 -2.30
N ARG A 191 -7.03 -0.88 -3.47
CA ARG A 191 -8.47 -1.15 -3.60
C ARG A 191 -8.87 -2.39 -2.80
N ASN A 192 -8.15 -3.49 -2.93
CA ASN A 192 -8.42 -4.70 -2.15
C ASN A 192 -8.32 -4.42 -0.65
N LEU A 193 -7.30 -3.65 -0.21
CA LEU A 193 -7.12 -3.29 1.18
C LEU A 193 -8.31 -2.51 1.73
N ILE A 194 -8.70 -1.41 1.09
CA ILE A 194 -9.76 -0.52 1.60
C ILE A 194 -11.16 -1.14 1.49
N LEU A 195 -11.42 -1.98 0.49
CA LEU A 195 -12.73 -2.62 0.34
C LEU A 195 -12.91 -3.79 1.31
N LYS A 196 -11.87 -4.58 1.52
CA LYS A 196 -11.94 -5.73 2.42
C LYS A 196 -11.73 -5.36 3.89
N TYR A 197 -10.82 -4.42 4.16
CA TYR A 197 -10.43 -3.99 5.50
C TYR A 197 -10.55 -2.47 5.68
N PRO A 198 -11.75 -1.89 5.55
CA PRO A 198 -11.96 -0.43 5.61
C PRO A 198 -11.49 0.21 6.92
N GLN A 199 -11.35 -0.56 8.01
CA GLN A 199 -10.80 -0.09 9.28
C GLN A 199 -9.36 0.43 9.16
N VAL A 200 -8.61 0.08 8.11
CA VAL A 200 -7.28 0.65 7.85
C VAL A 200 -7.33 2.17 7.74
N LEU A 201 -8.43 2.72 7.20
CA LEU A 201 -8.63 4.16 7.04
C LEU A 201 -8.74 4.88 8.39
N GLU A 202 -9.15 4.19 9.46
CA GLU A 202 -9.18 4.75 10.82
C GLU A 202 -7.77 5.01 11.35
N ILE A 203 -6.76 4.26 10.88
CA ILE A 203 -5.36 4.47 11.24
C ILE A 203 -4.74 5.51 10.31
N THR A 204 -4.90 5.36 8.99
CA THR A 204 -4.21 6.22 8.01
C THR A 204 -4.67 7.68 8.03
N LYS A 205 -5.85 8.00 8.58
CA LYS A 205 -6.32 9.38 8.76
C LYS A 205 -5.70 10.08 9.99
N LYS A 206 -5.00 9.34 10.87
CA LYS A 206 -4.42 9.90 12.09
C LYS A 206 -3.19 10.75 11.77
N PRO A 207 -3.08 12.00 12.24
CA PRO A 207 -1.84 12.79 12.14
C PRO A 207 -0.76 12.29 13.11
N SER A 208 -1.16 11.56 14.15
CA SER A 208 -0.27 10.98 15.17
C SER A 208 -0.91 9.77 15.83
N SER A 209 -0.09 8.93 16.45
CA SER A 209 -0.52 7.81 17.29
C SER A 209 0.43 7.62 18.49
N THR A 210 0.13 6.65 19.34
CA THR A 210 0.97 6.29 20.48
C THR A 210 1.65 4.95 20.20
N PHE A 211 2.95 4.90 20.39
CA PHE A 211 3.77 3.69 20.27
C PHE A 211 4.68 3.56 21.50
N GLY A 212 4.57 2.47 22.24
CA GLY A 212 5.38 2.27 23.48
C GLY A 212 5.29 3.42 24.48
N GLY A 213 4.15 4.10 24.56
CA GLY A 213 3.95 5.28 25.40
C GLY A 213 4.46 6.61 24.83
N MET A 214 5.07 6.59 23.64
CA MET A 214 5.55 7.80 22.94
C MET A 214 4.58 8.21 21.85
N THR A 215 4.51 9.52 21.56
CA THR A 215 3.76 10.02 20.38
C THR A 215 4.60 9.85 19.12
N ILE A 216 4.01 9.21 18.11
CA ILE A 216 4.56 9.09 16.77
C ILE A 216 3.70 9.89 15.79
N THR A 217 4.30 10.43 14.73
CA THR A 217 3.64 11.30 13.72
C THR A 217 3.82 10.75 12.32
N SER A 218 2.90 11.18 11.42
CA SER A 218 2.98 10.91 9.99
C SER A 218 3.93 11.88 9.30
#